data_1cd4d10bbd1fe084213ad4ce9ba27643
#
_entry.id   1cd4d10bbd1fe084213ad4ce9ba27643
#
_cell.length_a   1.000
_cell.length_b   1.000
_cell.length_c   1.000
_cell.angle_alpha   90.00
_cell.angle_beta   90.00
_cell.angle_gamma   90.00
#
_symmetry.space_group_name_H-M   'P 1'
#
loop_
_entity.id
_entity.type
_entity.pdbx_description
1 polymer ?
#
loop_
_entity_poly.entity_id
_entity_poly.type
_entity_poly.pdbx_seq_one_letter_code
_entity_poly.pdbx_strand_id
1 'polypeptide(L)'
;MTTADAQNGHREPVRVYFTGTCEGLDKLREALSNHPELEVVGASEQVSQASSVLAGGHLGCVPHATNSPSLPAAELAAIREQTPAPVIVLASGAPSTLLEEALEADVSDVLLLPQLTDNVVFAIRKASHAGRKLAAQGGHGRHGKIVTVFAPKGGTGKTSIATNLAASLAKHSGKRTLLLDLDLQFGDAAIMLGLEPEKTIYDLVVAPGELDSEKLAGYITRHTCGLDILPAPLRPEDAELVTEAKLGRLLEVARDSYDVIVVDTSPFFHGPMLATLDRTDELLMLCGLDVPTLKNVRLSLQTLDLLSFPTARIRFVLNRANSKVGMSKKEVEGALDMKVAFEIPSDRAVPVSVNRGNPAVLGDAGSEFAGAIKRLAQGLVTPTPAAAKKAKKGLFSLAKA
;
A
#
# COMPACT_ATOMS: atom_id res chain seq x y z
N MET A 1 22.18 -31.01 30.19
CA MET A 1 22.29 -29.54 30.29
C MET A 1 21.99 -28.96 28.93
N THR A 2 20.89 -28.41 28.87
CA THR A 2 20.00 -28.07 27.80
C THR A 2 20.44 -26.80 27.04
N THR A 3 20.61 -26.94 25.73
CA THR A 3 20.80 -25.88 24.76
C THR A 3 19.40 -25.33 24.36
N ALA A 4 18.94 -24.32 25.08
CA ALA A 4 17.69 -23.62 24.78
C ALA A 4 17.80 -22.11 25.08
N ASP A 5 18.87 -21.45 24.55
CA ASP A 5 19.06 -20.01 24.66
C ASP A 5 19.83 -19.47 23.44
N ALA A 6 19.20 -19.48 22.28
CA ALA A 6 19.71 -18.77 21.11
C ALA A 6 18.62 -18.53 20.06
N GLN A 7 17.55 -17.78 20.41
CA GLN A 7 16.64 -17.19 19.42
C GLN A 7 15.90 -15.98 20.03
N ASN A 8 16.63 -14.98 20.52
CA ASN A 8 16.10 -13.64 20.72
C ASN A 8 16.88 -12.71 19.80
N GLY A 9 16.37 -12.53 18.57
CA GLY A 9 16.83 -11.49 17.69
C GLY A 9 16.61 -10.14 18.40
N HIS A 10 17.67 -9.40 18.65
CA HIS A 10 17.67 -8.07 19.25
C HIS A 10 16.81 -7.15 18.37
N ARG A 11 15.52 -7.00 18.72
CA ARG A 11 14.69 -5.92 18.16
C ARG A 11 15.10 -4.63 18.85
N GLU A 12 15.42 -3.59 18.10
CA GLU A 12 15.74 -2.26 18.65
C GLU A 12 14.60 -1.78 19.56
N PRO A 13 14.91 -1.23 20.74
CA PRO A 13 13.90 -0.72 21.65
C PRO A 13 13.13 0.44 21.01
N VAL A 14 11.83 0.54 21.32
CA VAL A 14 10.99 1.64 20.83
C VAL A 14 11.32 2.90 21.62
N ARG A 15 11.79 3.95 20.92
CA ARG A 15 12.09 5.25 21.54
C ARG A 15 10.80 6.02 21.82
N VAL A 16 10.60 6.40 23.08
CA VAL A 16 9.38 7.08 23.53
C VAL A 16 9.71 8.37 24.28
N TYR A 17 8.91 9.41 24.04
CA TYR A 17 8.96 10.66 24.78
C TYR A 17 7.58 10.97 25.38
N PHE A 18 7.50 11.15 26.68
CA PHE A 18 6.25 11.43 27.39
C PHE A 18 5.93 12.92 27.37
N THR A 19 4.66 13.25 27.15
CA THR A 19 4.14 14.63 27.27
C THR A 19 2.92 14.67 28.19
N GLY A 20 2.68 15.81 28.82
CA GLY A 20 1.57 15.98 29.74
C GLY A 20 1.78 15.33 31.11
N THR A 21 0.75 15.35 31.94
CA THR A 21 0.79 14.81 33.29
C THR A 21 -0.55 14.19 33.69
N CYS A 22 -0.52 13.11 34.46
CA CYS A 22 -1.69 12.51 35.07
C CYS A 22 -1.29 11.75 36.34
N GLU A 23 -2.29 11.42 37.17
CA GLU A 23 -2.06 10.65 38.38
C GLU A 23 -1.48 9.26 38.07
N GLY A 24 -0.40 8.88 38.75
CA GLY A 24 0.29 7.60 38.60
C GLY A 24 1.29 7.55 37.45
N LEU A 25 1.46 8.61 36.64
CA LEU A 25 2.38 8.64 35.49
C LEU A 25 3.83 8.40 35.88
N ASP A 26 4.30 9.00 37.00
CA ASP A 26 5.72 8.89 37.43
C ASP A 26 6.12 7.44 37.73
N LYS A 27 5.28 6.72 38.45
CA LYS A 27 5.50 5.29 38.75
C LYS A 27 5.52 4.44 37.49
N LEU A 28 4.58 4.72 36.56
CA LEU A 28 4.50 4.03 35.29
C LEU A 28 5.75 4.31 34.46
N ARG A 29 6.20 5.57 34.35
CA ARG A 29 7.39 5.98 33.61
C ARG A 29 8.66 5.33 34.14
N GLU A 30 8.81 5.25 35.48
CA GLU A 30 9.93 4.55 36.12
C GLU A 30 9.95 3.05 35.73
N ALA A 31 8.80 2.38 35.77
CA ALA A 31 8.67 0.98 35.37
C ALA A 31 8.99 0.78 33.89
N LEU A 32 8.51 1.69 33.00
CA LEU A 32 8.75 1.62 31.57
C LEU A 32 10.20 1.95 31.19
N SER A 33 10.90 2.80 31.95
CA SER A 33 12.32 3.12 31.73
C SER A 33 13.26 1.93 31.94
N ASN A 34 12.82 0.97 32.73
CA ASN A 34 13.55 -0.27 33.02
C ASN A 34 13.16 -1.44 32.09
N HIS A 35 12.22 -1.20 31.15
CA HIS A 35 11.73 -2.27 30.27
C HIS A 35 12.63 -2.44 29.03
N PRO A 36 13.11 -3.68 28.71
CA PRO A 36 14.12 -3.93 27.66
C PRO A 36 13.65 -3.58 26.25
N GLU A 37 12.35 -3.49 26.03
CA GLU A 37 11.77 -3.19 24.71
C GLU A 37 11.50 -1.70 24.44
N LEU A 38 11.78 -0.82 25.44
CA LEU A 38 11.55 0.62 25.36
C LEU A 38 12.81 1.41 25.71
N GLU A 39 13.00 2.52 25.00
CA GLU A 39 13.97 3.56 25.34
C GLU A 39 13.22 4.86 25.68
N VAL A 40 13.08 5.19 26.95
CA VAL A 40 12.47 6.44 27.39
C VAL A 40 13.48 7.57 27.24
N VAL A 41 13.34 8.37 26.18
CA VAL A 41 14.30 9.46 25.85
C VAL A 41 14.03 10.75 26.61
N GLY A 42 12.89 10.87 27.29
CA GLY A 42 12.58 11.99 28.16
C GLY A 42 11.08 12.16 28.43
N ALA A 43 10.76 13.23 29.15
CA ALA A 43 9.39 13.64 29.46
C ALA A 43 9.30 15.15 29.67
N SER A 44 8.12 15.73 29.38
CA SER A 44 7.79 17.13 29.71
C SER A 44 6.31 17.26 30.08
N GLU A 45 6.02 18.19 30.99
CA GLU A 45 4.62 18.46 31.38
C GLU A 45 3.86 19.22 30.29
N GLN A 46 4.55 20.03 29.51
CA GLN A 46 3.94 20.82 28.43
C GLN A 46 4.53 20.41 27.07
N VAL A 47 3.66 20.34 26.06
CA VAL A 47 4.07 20.01 24.68
C VAL A 47 5.08 21.02 24.12
N SER A 48 4.98 22.30 24.51
CA SER A 48 5.91 23.35 24.08
C SER A 48 7.36 23.12 24.52
N GLN A 49 7.57 22.44 25.63
CA GLN A 49 8.91 22.09 26.14
C GLN A 49 9.53 20.91 25.40
N ALA A 50 8.71 20.10 24.74
CA ALA A 50 9.12 18.92 23.96
C ALA A 50 9.54 19.25 22.52
N SER A 51 9.33 20.49 22.04
CA SER A 51 9.43 20.85 20.62
C SER A 51 10.74 20.42 19.94
N SER A 52 11.88 20.57 20.60
CA SER A 52 13.18 20.16 20.02
C SER A 52 13.34 18.64 19.87
N VAL A 53 12.75 17.87 20.79
CA VAL A 53 12.82 16.39 20.78
C VAL A 53 11.79 15.83 19.81
N LEU A 54 10.58 16.40 19.78
CA LEU A 54 9.52 16.00 18.86
C LEU A 54 9.92 16.25 17.40
N ALA A 55 10.55 17.38 17.09
CA ALA A 55 11.04 17.73 15.76
C ALA A 55 12.32 16.95 15.35
N GLY A 56 13.05 16.38 16.28
CA GLY A 56 14.28 15.62 16.04
C GLY A 56 14.11 14.26 15.34
N GLY A 57 12.88 13.81 15.09
CA GLY A 57 12.51 12.85 14.05
C GLY A 57 12.76 11.37 14.29
N HIS A 58 13.06 10.92 15.52
CA HIS A 58 13.38 9.50 15.77
C HIS A 58 12.58 8.86 16.91
N LEU A 59 11.34 9.32 17.13
CA LEU A 59 10.45 8.72 18.12
C LEU A 59 9.59 7.62 17.50
N GLY A 60 9.47 6.50 18.22
CA GLY A 60 8.58 5.40 17.82
C GLY A 60 7.14 5.61 18.32
N CYS A 61 6.94 6.38 19.43
CA CYS A 61 5.63 6.70 19.97
C CYS A 61 5.74 7.90 20.93
N VAL A 62 4.66 8.70 21.04
CA VAL A 62 4.51 9.77 22.05
C VAL A 62 3.32 9.45 22.95
N PRO A 63 3.54 8.91 24.17
CA PRO A 63 2.50 8.82 25.17
C PRO A 63 2.18 10.22 25.72
N HIS A 64 0.92 10.65 25.58
CA HIS A 64 0.43 11.93 26.13
C HIS A 64 -0.47 11.67 27.32
N ALA A 65 -0.08 12.19 28.48
CA ALA A 65 -0.78 11.99 29.73
C ALA A 65 -1.75 13.15 30.03
N THR A 66 -2.97 12.83 30.48
CA THR A 66 -3.98 13.84 30.83
C THR A 66 -4.86 13.41 31.98
N ASN A 67 -5.27 14.40 32.81
CA ASN A 67 -6.32 14.26 33.84
C ASN A 67 -7.69 14.78 33.31
N SER A 68 -7.74 15.26 32.08
CA SER A 68 -8.98 15.79 31.50
C SER A 68 -10.01 14.69 31.28
N PRO A 69 -11.30 14.94 31.60
CA PRO A 69 -12.39 14.03 31.25
C PRO A 69 -12.70 13.99 29.72
N SER A 70 -12.19 14.94 28.96
CA SER A 70 -12.31 15.07 27.52
C SER A 70 -10.93 15.01 26.85
N LEU A 71 -10.91 14.71 25.55
CA LEU A 71 -9.67 14.60 24.79
C LEU A 71 -8.96 15.96 24.68
N PRO A 72 -7.63 16.05 24.97
CA PRO A 72 -6.88 17.30 24.88
C PRO A 72 -6.53 17.65 23.42
N ALA A 73 -7.54 17.98 22.62
CA ALA A 73 -7.43 18.12 21.17
C ALA A 73 -6.37 19.14 20.72
N ALA A 74 -6.22 20.27 21.44
CA ALA A 74 -5.23 21.29 21.15
C ALA A 74 -3.78 20.80 21.36
N GLU A 75 -3.53 20.02 22.42
CA GLU A 75 -2.22 19.47 22.74
C GLU A 75 -1.85 18.35 21.76
N LEU A 76 -2.81 17.51 21.40
CA LEU A 76 -2.64 16.45 20.40
C LEU A 76 -2.35 17.03 19.02
N ALA A 77 -3.04 18.11 18.63
CA ALA A 77 -2.75 18.83 17.39
C ALA A 77 -1.32 19.40 17.38
N ALA A 78 -0.90 20.03 18.50
CA ALA A 78 0.44 20.58 18.65
C ALA A 78 1.54 19.50 18.59
N ILE A 79 1.31 18.31 19.13
CA ILE A 79 2.24 17.18 19.02
C ILE A 79 2.35 16.73 17.55
N ARG A 80 1.24 16.60 16.85
CA ARG A 80 1.19 16.15 15.45
C ARG A 80 1.84 17.11 14.47
N GLU A 81 1.80 18.40 14.72
CA GLU A 81 2.51 19.40 13.92
C GLU A 81 4.02 19.24 14.00
N GLN A 82 4.54 18.64 15.07
CA GLN A 82 5.96 18.55 15.35
C GLN A 82 6.57 17.18 15.07
N THR A 83 5.76 16.11 15.09
CA THR A 83 6.27 14.75 14.88
C THR A 83 5.25 13.86 14.16
N PRO A 84 5.70 12.98 13.23
CA PRO A 84 4.86 11.95 12.63
C PRO A 84 4.67 10.73 13.56
N ALA A 85 5.30 10.71 14.74
CA ALA A 85 5.21 9.59 15.66
C ALA A 85 3.76 9.39 16.16
N PRO A 86 3.28 8.13 16.25
CA PRO A 86 1.94 7.86 16.76
C PRO A 86 1.78 8.32 18.19
N VAL A 87 0.59 8.82 18.51
CA VAL A 87 0.26 9.30 19.86
C VAL A 87 -0.70 8.31 20.52
N ILE A 88 -0.38 7.89 21.75
CA ILE A 88 -1.31 7.21 22.65
C ILE A 88 -1.66 8.14 23.81
N VAL A 89 -2.91 8.10 24.26
CA VAL A 89 -3.37 8.91 25.40
C VAL A 89 -3.38 8.04 26.65
N LEU A 90 -2.75 8.55 27.72
CA LEU A 90 -2.78 7.97 29.06
C LEU A 90 -3.67 8.86 29.92
N ALA A 91 -4.85 8.38 30.31
CA ALA A 91 -5.82 9.16 31.07
C ALA A 91 -6.03 8.58 32.47
N SER A 92 -6.09 9.46 33.50
CA SER A 92 -6.54 9.09 34.84
C SER A 92 -7.96 9.60 35.06
N GLY A 93 -8.86 8.74 35.57
CA GLY A 93 -10.26 9.10 35.88
C GLY A 93 -11.28 8.36 35.01
N ALA A 94 -12.56 8.65 35.21
CA ALA A 94 -13.66 8.01 34.47
C ALA A 94 -13.94 8.74 33.14
N PRO A 95 -13.74 8.10 32.00
CA PRO A 95 -13.91 8.74 30.69
C PRO A 95 -15.37 8.65 30.25
N SER A 96 -16.12 9.72 30.35
CA SER A 96 -17.49 9.75 29.83
C SER A 96 -17.56 10.04 28.31
N THR A 97 -16.62 10.80 27.77
CA THR A 97 -16.61 11.21 26.35
C THR A 97 -15.30 10.90 25.61
N LEU A 98 -14.24 10.63 26.35
CA LEU A 98 -12.86 10.50 25.85
C LEU A 98 -12.71 9.38 24.80
N LEU A 99 -13.47 8.29 24.90
CA LEU A 99 -13.42 7.18 23.94
C LEU A 99 -14.13 7.53 22.62
N GLU A 100 -15.24 8.25 22.66
CA GLU A 100 -15.95 8.70 21.45
C GLU A 100 -15.13 9.76 20.72
N GLU A 101 -14.59 10.73 21.44
CA GLU A 101 -13.72 11.77 20.90
C GLU A 101 -12.39 11.21 20.34
N ALA A 102 -11.85 10.14 20.93
CA ALA A 102 -10.63 9.50 20.46
C ALA A 102 -10.80 8.80 19.11
N LEU A 103 -11.99 8.27 18.80
CA LEU A 103 -12.33 7.68 17.51
C LEU A 103 -12.32 8.72 16.39
N GLU A 104 -12.69 9.97 16.68
CA GLU A 104 -12.71 11.08 15.72
C GLU A 104 -11.33 11.76 15.59
N ALA A 105 -10.49 11.64 16.59
CA ALA A 105 -9.27 12.42 16.75
C ALA A 105 -7.98 11.71 16.28
N ASP A 106 -8.06 10.59 15.52
CA ASP A 106 -6.89 9.88 14.95
C ASP A 106 -5.78 9.56 16.00
N VAL A 107 -6.18 9.24 17.26
CA VAL A 107 -5.29 8.77 18.32
C VAL A 107 -5.10 7.26 18.17
N SER A 108 -3.85 6.79 18.32
CA SER A 108 -3.53 5.37 18.07
C SER A 108 -4.09 4.42 19.14
N ASP A 109 -4.21 4.89 20.37
CA ASP A 109 -4.83 4.13 21.48
C ASP A 109 -5.12 5.07 22.67
N VAL A 110 -6.04 4.65 23.56
CA VAL A 110 -6.34 5.33 24.82
C VAL A 110 -6.28 4.32 25.96
N LEU A 111 -5.42 4.59 26.94
CA LEU A 111 -5.24 3.74 28.12
C LEU A 111 -5.66 4.48 29.39
N LEU A 112 -6.52 3.83 30.17
CA LEU A 112 -6.95 4.35 31.45
C LEU A 112 -6.01 3.85 32.56
N LEU A 113 -5.43 4.76 33.32
CA LEU A 113 -4.56 4.43 34.44
C LEU A 113 -5.40 4.22 35.71
N PRO A 114 -4.99 3.29 36.60
CA PRO A 114 -3.75 2.50 36.56
C PRO A 114 -3.81 1.33 35.58
N GLN A 115 -2.69 1.02 34.91
CA GLN A 115 -2.55 -0.12 34.02
C GLN A 115 -1.31 -0.93 34.38
N LEU A 116 -1.31 -2.21 33.99
CA LEU A 116 -0.11 -3.06 34.06
C LEU A 116 0.93 -2.54 33.06
N THR A 117 2.20 -2.53 33.46
CA THR A 117 3.32 -2.07 32.60
C THR A 117 3.33 -2.76 31.24
N ASP A 118 3.10 -4.08 31.21
CA ASP A 118 3.09 -4.88 29.98
C ASP A 118 1.98 -4.46 29.00
N ASN A 119 0.82 -4.03 29.49
CA ASN A 119 -0.27 -3.52 28.65
C ASN A 119 0.12 -2.21 27.96
N VAL A 120 0.81 -1.33 28.70
CA VAL A 120 1.30 -0.05 28.16
C VAL A 120 2.43 -0.29 27.15
N VAL A 121 3.36 -1.20 27.45
CA VAL A 121 4.40 -1.64 26.50
C VAL A 121 3.79 -2.19 25.22
N PHE A 122 2.78 -3.06 25.36
CA PHE A 122 2.07 -3.62 24.19
C PHE A 122 1.39 -2.53 23.36
N ALA A 123 0.70 -1.57 23.99
CA ALA A 123 0.05 -0.46 23.28
C ALA A 123 1.08 0.45 22.56
N ILE A 124 2.18 0.79 23.23
CA ILE A 124 3.29 1.57 22.65
C ILE A 124 3.87 0.83 21.43
N ARG A 125 4.12 -0.46 21.54
CA ARG A 125 4.64 -1.27 20.44
C ARG A 125 3.65 -1.40 19.29
N LYS A 126 2.37 -1.65 19.60
CA LYS A 126 1.28 -1.68 18.60
C LYS A 126 1.18 -0.35 17.87
N ALA A 127 1.19 0.77 18.61
CA ALA A 127 1.15 2.12 18.05
C ALA A 127 2.41 2.41 17.21
N SER A 128 3.61 2.08 17.70
CA SER A 128 4.86 2.23 16.96
C SER A 128 4.88 1.40 15.68
N HIS A 129 4.37 0.16 15.73
CA HIS A 129 4.24 -0.67 14.54
C HIS A 129 3.21 -0.12 13.54
N ALA A 130 2.07 0.34 14.04
CA ALA A 130 1.04 1.00 13.23
C ALA A 130 1.54 2.35 12.72
N GLY A 131 2.25 3.13 13.56
CA GLY A 131 2.84 4.40 13.21
C GLY A 131 4.01 4.27 12.23
N ARG A 132 4.85 3.24 12.34
CA ARG A 132 5.84 2.90 11.29
C ARG A 132 5.13 2.54 9.98
N LYS A 133 3.98 1.86 10.07
CA LYS A 133 3.12 1.55 8.92
C LYS A 133 2.43 2.80 8.36
N LEU A 134 2.08 3.78 9.20
CA LEU A 134 1.46 5.07 8.84
C LEU A 134 2.52 6.15 8.50
N ALA A 135 3.65 6.22 9.19
CA ALA A 135 4.79 7.08 8.84
C ALA A 135 5.45 6.59 7.56
N ALA A 136 5.44 5.29 7.32
CA ALA A 136 5.67 4.71 6.02
C ALA A 136 4.63 5.19 4.98
N GLN A 137 3.44 5.63 5.38
CA GLN A 137 2.38 6.19 4.53
C GLN A 137 2.33 7.74 4.51
N GLY A 138 2.93 8.44 5.45
CA GLY A 138 2.79 9.90 5.64
C GLY A 138 4.08 10.73 5.67
N GLY A 139 5.23 10.11 5.87
CA GLY A 139 6.53 10.80 5.73
C GLY A 139 6.94 10.81 4.26
N HIS A 140 7.48 11.91 3.74
CA HIS A 140 7.99 12.11 2.38
C HIS A 140 9.16 11.19 1.97
N GLY A 141 9.17 9.91 2.42
CA GLY A 141 9.76 8.79 1.73
C GLY A 141 8.71 8.29 0.74
N ARG A 142 8.97 8.37 -0.54
CA ARG A 142 8.09 7.88 -1.61
C ARG A 142 7.85 6.38 -1.44
N HIS A 143 6.80 5.97 -0.69
CA HIS A 143 6.32 4.60 -0.77
C HIS A 143 5.74 4.35 -2.15
N GLY A 144 6.25 3.32 -2.80
CA GLY A 144 5.78 2.92 -4.12
C GLY A 144 4.30 2.63 -4.11
N LYS A 145 3.59 3.17 -5.09
CA LYS A 145 2.17 2.92 -5.30
C LYS A 145 1.97 1.55 -5.91
N ILE A 146 1.15 0.69 -5.28
CA ILE A 146 0.77 -0.61 -5.82
C ILE A 146 -0.51 -0.46 -6.63
N VAL A 147 -0.39 -0.77 -7.93
CA VAL A 147 -1.48 -0.78 -8.90
C VAL A 147 -1.70 -2.21 -9.36
N THR A 148 -2.80 -2.80 -8.95
CA THR A 148 -3.15 -4.19 -9.28
C THR A 148 -4.08 -4.25 -10.47
N VAL A 149 -3.73 -5.03 -11.49
CA VAL A 149 -4.54 -5.27 -12.69
C VAL A 149 -5.28 -6.59 -12.53
N PHE A 150 -6.60 -6.54 -12.46
CA PHE A 150 -7.42 -7.71 -12.21
C PHE A 150 -8.61 -7.81 -13.19
N ALA A 151 -8.94 -9.01 -13.57
CA ALA A 151 -10.18 -9.36 -14.24
C ALA A 151 -10.55 -10.80 -13.89
N PRO A 152 -11.83 -11.10 -13.57
CA PRO A 152 -12.27 -12.43 -13.16
C PRO A 152 -12.48 -13.41 -14.32
N LYS A 153 -11.95 -13.10 -15.49
CA LYS A 153 -12.02 -13.94 -16.69
C LYS A 153 -10.70 -13.94 -17.43
N GLY A 154 -10.23 -15.13 -17.81
CA GLY A 154 -9.08 -15.28 -18.69
C GLY A 154 -9.29 -14.61 -20.05
N GLY A 155 -8.23 -14.16 -20.69
CA GLY A 155 -8.30 -13.52 -22.02
C GLY A 155 -8.89 -12.10 -22.04
N THR A 156 -9.19 -11.49 -20.88
CA THR A 156 -9.68 -10.10 -20.79
C THR A 156 -8.59 -9.06 -21.09
N GLY A 157 -7.30 -9.47 -21.14
CA GLY A 157 -6.18 -8.60 -21.50
C GLY A 157 -5.42 -8.04 -20.28
N LYS A 158 -5.51 -8.68 -19.12
CA LYS A 158 -4.77 -8.28 -17.89
C LYS A 158 -3.29 -8.07 -18.16
N THR A 159 -2.58 -9.13 -18.57
CA THR A 159 -1.13 -9.11 -18.83
C THR A 159 -0.75 -8.11 -19.90
N SER A 160 -1.56 -7.98 -20.98
CA SER A 160 -1.31 -6.98 -22.03
C SER A 160 -1.41 -5.55 -21.51
N ILE A 161 -2.37 -5.28 -20.61
CA ILE A 161 -2.51 -3.96 -20.00
C ILE A 161 -1.43 -3.73 -18.94
N ALA A 162 -1.14 -4.72 -18.10
CA ALA A 162 -0.13 -4.61 -17.05
C ALA A 162 1.27 -4.35 -17.62
N THR A 163 1.71 -5.13 -18.63
CA THR A 163 3.03 -4.97 -19.28
C THR A 163 3.17 -3.62 -19.97
N ASN A 164 2.15 -3.20 -20.73
CA ASN A 164 2.16 -1.92 -21.42
C ASN A 164 2.05 -0.73 -20.46
N LEU A 165 1.26 -0.84 -19.41
CA LEU A 165 1.15 0.18 -18.34
C LEU A 165 2.51 0.36 -17.63
N ALA A 166 3.13 -0.75 -17.19
CA ALA A 166 4.41 -0.73 -16.53
C ALA A 166 5.52 -0.14 -17.42
N ALA A 167 5.58 -0.56 -18.69
CA ALA A 167 6.51 -0.02 -19.68
C ALA A 167 6.29 1.49 -19.93
N SER A 168 5.01 1.93 -19.96
CA SER A 168 4.67 3.35 -20.12
C SER A 168 5.09 4.19 -18.91
N LEU A 169 4.89 3.68 -17.69
CA LEU A 169 5.29 4.34 -16.44
C LEU A 169 6.82 4.48 -16.38
N ALA A 170 7.56 3.42 -16.65
CA ALA A 170 9.02 3.45 -16.66
C ALA A 170 9.57 4.42 -17.71
N LYS A 171 9.10 4.31 -18.96
CA LYS A 171 9.67 5.08 -20.10
C LYS A 171 9.22 6.53 -20.14
N HIS A 172 7.93 6.81 -19.86
CA HIS A 172 7.34 8.13 -20.13
C HIS A 172 7.11 8.97 -18.87
N SER A 173 7.08 8.35 -17.67
CA SER A 173 6.87 9.07 -16.41
C SER A 173 8.14 9.22 -15.57
N GLY A 174 9.26 8.62 -15.99
CA GLY A 174 10.53 8.64 -15.25
C GLY A 174 10.43 8.00 -13.87
N LYS A 175 9.46 7.10 -13.65
CA LYS A 175 9.23 6.41 -12.39
C LYS A 175 10.03 5.11 -12.35
N ARG A 176 10.67 4.85 -11.21
CA ARG A 176 11.21 3.51 -10.94
C ARG A 176 10.01 2.57 -10.83
N THR A 177 9.82 1.73 -11.82
CA THR A 177 8.64 0.89 -11.96
C THR A 177 9.04 -0.57 -11.90
N LEU A 178 8.35 -1.33 -11.04
CA LEU A 178 8.41 -2.78 -10.99
C LEU A 178 7.13 -3.36 -11.58
N LEU A 179 7.26 -4.32 -12.47
CA LEU A 179 6.18 -5.22 -12.85
C LEU A 179 6.33 -6.53 -12.07
N LEU A 180 5.29 -6.91 -11.36
CA LEU A 180 5.23 -8.16 -10.60
C LEU A 180 4.20 -9.07 -11.27
N ASP A 181 4.64 -10.21 -11.78
CA ASP A 181 3.77 -11.21 -12.41
C ASP A 181 3.29 -12.21 -11.35
N LEU A 182 2.02 -12.09 -10.95
CA LEU A 182 1.35 -12.97 -9.99
C LEU A 182 0.32 -13.91 -10.63
N ASP A 183 0.35 -14.08 -11.96
CA ASP A 183 -0.23 -15.27 -12.58
C ASP A 183 0.75 -16.44 -12.42
N LEU A 184 0.91 -16.89 -11.18
CA LEU A 184 2.02 -17.73 -10.73
C LEU A 184 2.13 -19.08 -11.45
N GLN A 185 1.05 -19.55 -12.06
CA GLN A 185 1.01 -20.83 -12.79
C GLN A 185 1.24 -20.68 -14.29
N PHE A 186 0.78 -19.57 -14.88
CA PHE A 186 0.78 -19.35 -16.32
C PHE A 186 1.15 -17.91 -16.70
N GLY A 187 2.05 -17.28 -15.92
CA GLY A 187 2.47 -15.91 -16.17
C GLY A 187 3.30 -15.76 -17.45
N ASP A 188 2.90 -14.81 -18.27
CA ASP A 188 3.50 -14.54 -19.57
C ASP A 188 4.14 -13.15 -19.68
N ALA A 189 4.19 -12.38 -18.58
CA ALA A 189 4.60 -10.97 -18.62
C ALA A 189 6.03 -10.81 -19.15
N ALA A 190 6.96 -11.68 -18.76
CA ALA A 190 8.35 -11.64 -19.25
C ALA A 190 8.44 -11.89 -20.75
N ILE A 191 7.75 -12.93 -21.26
CA ILE A 191 7.72 -13.28 -22.69
C ILE A 191 7.11 -12.14 -23.49
N MET A 192 6.03 -11.53 -23.01
CA MET A 192 5.38 -10.38 -23.66
C MET A 192 6.28 -9.12 -23.70
N LEU A 193 7.31 -9.07 -22.85
CA LEU A 193 8.36 -8.05 -22.85
C LEU A 193 9.61 -8.46 -23.65
N GLY A 194 9.62 -9.65 -24.28
CA GLY A 194 10.78 -10.16 -25.00
C GLY A 194 11.96 -10.52 -24.10
N LEU A 195 11.68 -10.90 -22.86
CA LEU A 195 12.68 -11.24 -21.87
C LEU A 195 12.70 -12.76 -21.62
N GLU A 196 13.89 -13.28 -21.43
CA GLU A 196 14.14 -14.65 -20.98
C GLU A 196 14.76 -14.59 -19.57
N PRO A 197 13.94 -14.58 -18.51
CA PRO A 197 14.43 -14.39 -17.15
C PRO A 197 15.15 -15.65 -16.66
N GLU A 198 16.32 -15.47 -16.03
CA GLU A 198 17.06 -16.55 -15.35
C GLU A 198 16.53 -16.79 -13.93
N LYS A 199 15.89 -15.79 -13.32
CA LYS A 199 15.38 -15.81 -11.95
C LYS A 199 13.96 -15.32 -11.91
N THR A 200 13.19 -15.90 -10.99
CA THR A 200 11.74 -15.68 -10.85
C THR A 200 11.38 -15.33 -9.41
N ILE A 201 10.11 -15.02 -9.16
CA ILE A 201 9.58 -14.84 -7.81
C ILE A 201 9.79 -16.10 -6.95
N TYR A 202 9.71 -17.30 -7.54
CA TYR A 202 9.98 -18.54 -6.83
C TYR A 202 11.41 -18.55 -6.28
N ASP A 203 12.40 -18.30 -7.12
CA ASP A 203 13.81 -18.31 -6.72
C ASP A 203 14.08 -17.32 -5.59
N LEU A 204 13.44 -16.14 -5.64
CA LEU A 204 13.54 -15.13 -4.60
C LEU A 204 12.98 -15.61 -3.26
N VAL A 205 11.78 -16.22 -3.26
CA VAL A 205 11.08 -16.57 -2.01
C VAL A 205 11.58 -17.85 -1.35
N VAL A 206 12.31 -18.71 -2.10
CA VAL A 206 12.95 -19.92 -1.54
C VAL A 206 14.41 -19.68 -1.15
N ALA A 207 15.03 -18.63 -1.63
CA ALA A 207 16.42 -18.30 -1.30
C ALA A 207 16.57 -18.03 0.22
N PRO A 208 17.67 -18.51 0.84
CA PRO A 208 17.92 -18.30 2.26
C PRO A 208 18.17 -16.81 2.61
N GLY A 209 17.94 -16.46 3.87
CA GLY A 209 18.14 -15.09 4.39
C GLY A 209 16.90 -14.21 4.29
N GLU A 210 16.94 -13.09 4.98
CA GLU A 210 15.85 -12.11 4.97
C GLU A 210 15.67 -11.47 3.59
N LEU A 211 14.41 -11.14 3.27
CA LEU A 211 14.09 -10.41 2.05
C LEU A 211 14.18 -8.90 2.34
N ASP A 212 15.16 -8.27 1.70
CA ASP A 212 15.41 -6.83 1.69
C ASP A 212 15.53 -6.30 0.26
N SER A 213 15.83 -5.02 0.11
CA SER A 213 15.96 -4.36 -1.20
C SER A 213 17.15 -4.85 -2.02
N GLU A 214 18.26 -5.23 -1.38
CA GLU A 214 19.45 -5.74 -2.05
C GLU A 214 19.18 -7.14 -2.62
N LYS A 215 18.58 -8.01 -1.79
CA LYS A 215 18.17 -9.34 -2.23
C LYS A 215 17.15 -9.26 -3.35
N LEU A 216 16.11 -8.39 -3.24
CA LEU A 216 15.15 -8.17 -4.32
C LEU A 216 15.84 -7.78 -5.63
N ALA A 217 16.77 -6.81 -5.59
CA ALA A 217 17.51 -6.35 -6.77
C ALA A 217 18.30 -7.47 -7.47
N GLY A 218 18.76 -8.48 -6.71
CA GLY A 218 19.46 -9.66 -7.25
C GLY A 218 18.60 -10.64 -8.05
N TYR A 219 17.26 -10.47 -8.03
CA TYR A 219 16.30 -11.34 -8.75
C TYR A 219 15.49 -10.60 -9.82
N ILE A 220 15.74 -9.32 -9.99
CA ILE A 220 15.06 -8.49 -10.99
C ILE A 220 15.69 -8.69 -12.37
N THR A 221 14.82 -8.84 -13.36
CA THR A 221 15.22 -8.73 -14.78
C THR A 221 14.88 -7.33 -15.28
N ARG A 222 15.83 -6.66 -15.96
CA ARG A 222 15.65 -5.28 -16.44
C ARG A 222 15.38 -5.24 -17.93
N HIS A 223 14.28 -4.60 -18.31
CA HIS A 223 13.96 -4.31 -19.69
C HIS A 223 14.66 -3.04 -20.18
N THR A 224 14.97 -2.96 -21.48
CA THR A 224 15.68 -1.84 -22.13
C THR A 224 14.99 -0.48 -21.99
N CYS A 225 13.67 -0.45 -21.75
CA CYS A 225 12.93 0.80 -21.50
C CYS A 225 13.09 1.33 -20.05
N GLY A 226 13.84 0.65 -19.20
CA GLY A 226 14.03 1.01 -17.78
C GLY A 226 12.99 0.40 -16.82
N LEU A 227 12.14 -0.50 -17.33
CA LEU A 227 11.21 -1.28 -16.51
C LEU A 227 11.96 -2.44 -15.84
N ASP A 228 11.76 -2.62 -14.54
CA ASP A 228 12.17 -3.80 -13.80
C ASP A 228 11.01 -4.79 -13.71
N ILE A 229 11.28 -6.08 -13.86
CA ILE A 229 10.28 -7.15 -13.72
C ILE A 229 10.76 -8.24 -12.79
N LEU A 230 9.84 -8.71 -11.94
CA LEU A 230 9.96 -9.98 -11.23
C LEU A 230 8.93 -10.95 -11.81
N PRO A 231 9.39 -11.92 -12.62
CA PRO A 231 8.48 -12.82 -13.36
C PRO A 231 7.85 -13.89 -12.47
N ALA A 232 6.74 -14.45 -12.92
CA ALA A 232 6.14 -15.65 -12.34
C ALA A 232 7.11 -16.85 -12.41
N PRO A 233 6.89 -17.91 -11.60
CA PRO A 233 7.67 -19.13 -11.67
C PRO A 233 7.66 -19.75 -13.07
N LEU A 234 8.74 -20.43 -13.44
CA LEU A 234 8.83 -21.15 -14.74
C LEU A 234 8.01 -22.44 -14.76
N ARG A 235 7.68 -22.98 -13.57
CA ARG A 235 6.93 -24.22 -13.42
C ARG A 235 5.69 -23.99 -12.57
N PRO A 236 4.51 -24.45 -12.99
CA PRO A 236 3.26 -24.27 -12.25
C PRO A 236 3.29 -24.80 -10.81
N GLU A 237 4.03 -25.89 -10.56
CA GLU A 237 4.17 -26.49 -9.23
C GLU A 237 4.92 -25.60 -8.24
N ASP A 238 5.80 -24.72 -8.70
CA ASP A 238 6.58 -23.79 -7.88
C ASP A 238 5.70 -22.65 -7.33
N ALA A 239 4.52 -22.44 -7.90
CA ALA A 239 3.55 -21.43 -7.47
C ALA A 239 3.12 -21.61 -6.00
N GLU A 240 3.02 -22.87 -5.52
CA GLU A 240 2.58 -23.17 -4.16
C GLU A 240 3.55 -22.67 -3.08
N LEU A 241 4.82 -22.46 -3.43
CA LEU A 241 5.84 -21.97 -2.51
C LEU A 241 5.84 -20.44 -2.37
N VAL A 242 5.09 -19.73 -3.22
CA VAL A 242 4.83 -18.28 -3.13
C VAL A 242 3.65 -18.04 -2.20
N THR A 243 3.87 -18.15 -0.91
CA THR A 243 2.83 -18.00 0.12
C THR A 243 2.41 -16.54 0.33
N GLU A 244 1.22 -16.35 0.93
CA GLU A 244 0.70 -15.02 1.31
C GLU A 244 1.69 -14.20 2.15
N ALA A 245 2.32 -14.83 3.15
CA ALA A 245 3.27 -14.17 4.04
C ALA A 245 4.53 -13.70 3.29
N LYS A 246 5.09 -14.55 2.42
CA LYS A 246 6.26 -14.22 1.60
C LYS A 246 5.94 -13.10 0.61
N LEU A 247 4.78 -13.18 -0.05
CA LEU A 247 4.32 -12.15 -0.98
C LEU A 247 4.06 -10.83 -0.25
N GLY A 248 3.44 -10.87 0.92
CA GLY A 248 3.24 -9.69 1.74
C GLY A 248 4.54 -8.97 2.05
N ARG A 249 5.58 -9.72 2.46
CA ARG A 249 6.92 -9.16 2.70
C ARG A 249 7.56 -8.61 1.42
N LEU A 250 7.43 -9.32 0.30
CA LEU A 250 7.92 -8.86 -1.01
C LEU A 250 7.31 -7.50 -1.40
N LEU A 251 6.00 -7.35 -1.28
CA LEU A 251 5.31 -6.10 -1.62
C LEU A 251 5.74 -4.94 -0.71
N GLU A 252 6.05 -5.19 0.57
CA GLU A 252 6.59 -4.19 1.49
C GLU A 252 7.98 -3.73 1.04
N VAL A 253 8.89 -4.65 0.76
CA VAL A 253 10.24 -4.34 0.27
C VAL A 253 10.20 -3.65 -1.10
N ALA A 254 9.31 -4.08 -1.99
CA ALA A 254 9.12 -3.44 -3.29
C ALA A 254 8.65 -1.99 -3.16
N ARG A 255 7.76 -1.68 -2.20
CA ARG A 255 7.30 -0.31 -1.93
C ARG A 255 8.43 0.64 -1.54
N ASP A 256 9.44 0.14 -0.83
CA ASP A 256 10.58 0.95 -0.40
C ASP A 256 11.56 1.22 -1.57
N SER A 257 11.56 0.32 -2.55
CA SER A 257 12.54 0.33 -3.66
C SER A 257 12.04 1.02 -4.93
N TYR A 258 10.71 1.06 -5.17
CA TYR A 258 10.10 1.53 -6.41
C TYR A 258 9.10 2.66 -6.18
N ASP A 259 8.88 3.50 -7.18
CA ASP A 259 7.86 4.56 -7.14
C ASP A 259 6.46 4.02 -7.50
N VAL A 260 6.41 3.00 -8.38
CA VAL A 260 5.18 2.31 -8.78
C VAL A 260 5.45 0.82 -8.94
N ILE A 261 4.57 0.00 -8.38
CA ILE A 261 4.54 -1.45 -8.56
C ILE A 261 3.25 -1.78 -9.31
N VAL A 262 3.38 -2.29 -10.53
CA VAL A 262 2.25 -2.82 -11.30
C VAL A 262 2.19 -4.32 -11.06
N VAL A 263 1.04 -4.81 -10.65
CA VAL A 263 0.84 -6.24 -10.36
C VAL A 263 -0.10 -6.82 -11.41
N ASP A 264 0.39 -7.77 -12.21
CA ASP A 264 -0.44 -8.63 -13.05
C ASP A 264 -0.94 -9.81 -12.24
N THR A 265 -2.20 -10.23 -12.39
CA THR A 265 -2.81 -11.25 -11.52
C THR A 265 -3.47 -12.37 -12.31
N SER A 266 -3.64 -13.52 -11.65
CA SER A 266 -4.56 -14.55 -12.12
C SER A 266 -6.03 -14.09 -12.02
N PRO A 267 -6.99 -14.80 -12.66
CA PRO A 267 -8.41 -14.41 -12.59
C PRO A 267 -9.14 -14.86 -11.32
N PHE A 268 -8.44 -15.36 -10.31
CA PHE A 268 -9.02 -15.99 -9.14
C PHE A 268 -8.63 -15.28 -7.84
N PHE A 269 -9.55 -15.25 -6.87
CA PHE A 269 -9.28 -14.84 -5.49
C PHE A 269 -8.68 -16.03 -4.72
N HIS A 270 -7.37 -16.10 -4.68
CA HIS A 270 -6.61 -17.09 -3.89
C HIS A 270 -5.67 -16.35 -2.93
N GLY A 271 -5.00 -17.07 -2.04
CA GLY A 271 -4.17 -16.49 -0.99
C GLY A 271 -3.22 -15.38 -1.45
N PRO A 272 -2.34 -15.59 -2.45
CA PRO A 272 -1.49 -14.55 -3.01
C PRO A 272 -2.25 -13.31 -3.50
N MET A 273 -3.42 -13.49 -4.12
CA MET A 273 -4.27 -12.36 -4.55
C MET A 273 -4.80 -11.58 -3.35
N LEU A 274 -5.26 -12.27 -2.28
CA LEU A 274 -5.75 -11.61 -1.06
C LEU A 274 -4.64 -10.79 -0.40
N ALA A 275 -3.44 -11.36 -0.24
CA ALA A 275 -2.29 -10.64 0.29
C ALA A 275 -1.90 -9.40 -0.54
N THR A 276 -2.14 -9.46 -1.87
CA THR A 276 -1.94 -8.34 -2.78
C THR A 276 -3.00 -7.26 -2.56
N LEU A 277 -4.27 -7.64 -2.47
CA LEU A 277 -5.39 -6.71 -2.25
C LEU A 277 -5.22 -5.90 -0.97
N ASP A 278 -4.78 -6.53 0.13
CA ASP A 278 -4.51 -5.86 1.41
C ASP A 278 -3.54 -4.67 1.26
N ARG A 279 -2.67 -4.73 0.26
CA ARG A 279 -1.61 -3.74 0.01
C ARG A 279 -1.86 -2.88 -1.22
N THR A 280 -2.92 -3.14 -1.97
CA THR A 280 -3.25 -2.44 -3.22
C THR A 280 -3.74 -1.01 -2.93
N ASP A 281 -3.13 -0.02 -3.59
CA ASP A 281 -3.56 1.37 -3.53
C ASP A 281 -4.62 1.69 -4.59
N GLU A 282 -4.47 1.11 -5.79
CA GLU A 282 -5.48 1.18 -6.86
C GLU A 282 -5.65 -0.19 -7.54
N LEU A 283 -6.89 -0.62 -7.66
CA LEU A 283 -7.30 -1.83 -8.39
C LEU A 283 -7.89 -1.44 -9.74
N LEU A 284 -7.20 -1.80 -10.81
CA LEU A 284 -7.73 -1.69 -12.17
C LEU A 284 -8.61 -2.91 -12.46
N MET A 285 -9.91 -2.77 -12.30
CA MET A 285 -10.88 -3.81 -12.62
C MET A 285 -11.22 -3.78 -14.10
N LEU A 286 -10.75 -4.79 -14.84
CA LEU A 286 -10.98 -4.86 -16.29
C LEU A 286 -12.30 -5.56 -16.61
N CYS A 287 -13.04 -5.00 -17.56
CA CYS A 287 -14.23 -5.60 -18.15
C CYS A 287 -14.22 -5.50 -19.67
N GLY A 288 -14.74 -6.51 -20.35
CA GLY A 288 -15.07 -6.46 -21.77
C GLY A 288 -16.56 -6.16 -22.00
N LEU A 289 -16.93 -5.96 -23.26
CA LEU A 289 -18.31 -5.71 -23.70
C LEU A 289 -19.06 -7.04 -23.96
N ASP A 290 -19.01 -7.99 -23.02
CA ASP A 290 -19.73 -9.26 -23.11
C ASP A 290 -20.40 -9.62 -21.78
N VAL A 291 -21.58 -10.24 -21.88
CA VAL A 291 -22.44 -10.59 -20.72
C VAL A 291 -21.73 -11.51 -19.71
N PRO A 292 -20.99 -12.57 -20.13
CA PRO A 292 -20.27 -13.42 -19.18
C PRO A 292 -19.20 -12.66 -18.39
N THR A 293 -18.45 -11.75 -19.02
CA THR A 293 -17.45 -10.92 -18.33
C THR A 293 -18.14 -9.97 -17.34
N LEU A 294 -19.25 -9.35 -17.75
CA LEU A 294 -20.03 -8.45 -16.90
C LEU A 294 -20.56 -9.15 -15.64
N LYS A 295 -21.11 -10.37 -15.80
CA LYS A 295 -21.56 -11.22 -14.68
C LYS A 295 -20.42 -11.48 -13.70
N ASN A 296 -19.25 -11.89 -14.21
CA ASN A 296 -18.10 -12.23 -13.37
C ASN A 296 -17.54 -11.00 -12.64
N VAL A 297 -17.50 -9.83 -13.32
CA VAL A 297 -17.10 -8.57 -12.66
C VAL A 297 -18.05 -8.21 -11.52
N ARG A 298 -19.38 -8.36 -11.72
CA ARG A 298 -20.35 -8.14 -10.64
C ARG A 298 -20.11 -9.05 -9.44
N LEU A 299 -19.87 -10.34 -9.65
CA LEU A 299 -19.53 -11.28 -8.59
C LEU A 299 -18.23 -10.89 -7.88
N SER A 300 -17.22 -10.43 -8.63
CA SER A 300 -15.97 -9.96 -8.06
C SER A 300 -16.12 -8.70 -7.21
N LEU A 301 -16.97 -7.76 -7.64
CA LEU A 301 -17.28 -6.57 -6.84
C LEU A 301 -17.98 -6.93 -5.52
N GLN A 302 -18.90 -7.91 -5.54
CA GLN A 302 -19.52 -8.45 -4.33
C GLN A 302 -18.48 -9.13 -3.40
N THR A 303 -17.55 -9.89 -3.98
CA THR A 303 -16.45 -10.50 -3.21
C THR A 303 -15.55 -9.44 -2.58
N LEU A 304 -15.20 -8.39 -3.31
CA LEU A 304 -14.39 -7.27 -2.79
C LEU A 304 -15.11 -6.52 -1.67
N ASP A 305 -16.43 -6.36 -1.76
CA ASP A 305 -17.26 -5.77 -0.70
C ASP A 305 -17.24 -6.63 0.57
N LEU A 306 -17.44 -7.95 0.43
CA LEU A 306 -17.30 -8.90 1.54
C LEU A 306 -15.91 -8.89 2.18
N LEU A 307 -14.87 -8.64 1.40
CA LEU A 307 -13.49 -8.47 1.87
C LEU A 307 -13.23 -7.06 2.44
N SER A 308 -14.25 -6.20 2.48
CA SER A 308 -14.13 -4.80 2.91
C SER A 308 -13.08 -3.99 2.11
N PHE A 309 -12.87 -4.34 0.85
CA PHE A 309 -11.97 -3.59 -0.04
C PHE A 309 -12.60 -2.23 -0.42
N PRO A 310 -11.91 -1.09 -0.20
CA PRO A 310 -12.50 0.23 -0.43
C PRO A 310 -12.86 0.45 -1.91
N THR A 311 -14.13 0.66 -2.21
CA THR A 311 -14.65 0.93 -3.58
C THR A 311 -13.94 2.14 -4.22
N ALA A 312 -13.55 3.14 -3.42
CA ALA A 312 -12.81 4.31 -3.88
C ALA A 312 -11.43 3.99 -4.49
N ARG A 313 -10.86 2.81 -4.19
CA ARG A 313 -9.61 2.31 -4.78
C ARG A 313 -9.83 1.54 -6.07
N ILE A 314 -11.07 1.26 -6.48
CA ILE A 314 -11.39 0.53 -7.71
C ILE A 314 -11.48 1.53 -8.86
N ARG A 315 -10.67 1.32 -9.90
CA ARG A 315 -10.76 2.01 -11.19
C ARG A 315 -11.30 1.05 -12.22
N PHE A 316 -12.51 1.31 -12.68
CA PHE A 316 -13.15 0.46 -13.67
C PHE A 316 -12.63 0.78 -15.07
N VAL A 317 -12.04 -0.22 -15.73
CA VAL A 317 -11.40 -0.10 -17.05
C VAL A 317 -12.17 -0.94 -18.06
N LEU A 318 -12.75 -0.30 -19.06
CA LEU A 318 -13.42 -0.97 -20.17
C LEU A 318 -12.40 -1.29 -21.27
N ASN A 319 -12.05 -2.57 -21.41
CA ASN A 319 -11.13 -3.03 -22.44
C ASN A 319 -11.89 -3.39 -23.72
N ARG A 320 -11.25 -3.21 -24.87
CA ARG A 320 -11.84 -3.39 -26.21
C ARG A 320 -13.11 -2.54 -26.38
N ALA A 321 -13.08 -1.31 -25.88
CA ALA A 321 -14.21 -0.41 -25.76
C ALA A 321 -14.86 -0.02 -27.11
N ASN A 322 -14.12 -0.14 -28.23
CA ASN A 322 -14.61 0.10 -29.59
C ASN A 322 -15.22 -1.14 -30.26
N SER A 323 -15.35 -2.27 -29.55
CA SER A 323 -15.92 -3.50 -30.12
C SER A 323 -17.43 -3.32 -30.34
N LYS A 324 -17.89 -3.61 -31.57
CA LYS A 324 -19.30 -3.54 -31.97
C LYS A 324 -20.00 -4.87 -31.66
N VAL A 325 -20.21 -5.20 -30.39
CA VAL A 325 -20.74 -6.51 -29.94
C VAL A 325 -22.12 -6.42 -29.29
N GLY A 326 -22.87 -5.36 -29.58
CA GLY A 326 -24.27 -5.21 -29.13
C GLY A 326 -24.46 -4.69 -27.70
N MET A 327 -23.39 -4.39 -26.97
CA MET A 327 -23.45 -3.79 -25.62
C MET A 327 -22.74 -2.44 -25.61
N SER A 328 -23.35 -1.44 -25.00
CA SER A 328 -22.79 -0.09 -24.87
C SER A 328 -22.14 0.12 -23.51
N LYS A 329 -21.24 1.12 -23.41
CA LYS A 329 -20.66 1.59 -22.15
C LYS A 329 -21.72 1.91 -21.10
N LYS A 330 -22.83 2.58 -21.51
CA LYS A 330 -23.93 2.97 -20.59
C LYS A 330 -24.61 1.77 -19.97
N GLU A 331 -24.81 0.70 -20.75
CA GLU A 331 -25.41 -0.55 -20.26
C GLU A 331 -24.48 -1.24 -19.27
N VAL A 332 -23.16 -1.24 -19.52
CA VAL A 332 -22.17 -1.78 -18.58
C VAL A 332 -22.14 -0.97 -17.29
N GLU A 333 -22.07 0.37 -17.37
CA GLU A 333 -22.09 1.26 -16.20
C GLU A 333 -23.38 1.08 -15.37
N GLY A 334 -24.53 1.00 -16.02
CA GLY A 334 -25.82 0.78 -15.35
C GLY A 334 -25.94 -0.61 -14.69
N ALA A 335 -25.38 -1.64 -15.35
CA ALA A 335 -25.42 -3.00 -14.81
C ALA A 335 -24.50 -3.20 -13.59
N LEU A 336 -23.39 -2.46 -13.49
CA LEU A 336 -22.41 -2.58 -12.40
C LEU A 336 -22.54 -1.47 -11.34
N ASP A 337 -23.37 -0.45 -11.59
CA ASP A 337 -23.48 0.78 -10.79
C ASP A 337 -22.09 1.44 -10.57
N MET A 338 -21.27 1.39 -11.60
CA MET A 338 -19.91 1.96 -11.59
C MET A 338 -19.63 2.75 -12.86
N LYS A 339 -18.91 3.86 -12.71
CA LYS A 339 -18.45 4.66 -13.85
C LYS A 339 -17.17 4.11 -14.44
N VAL A 340 -17.12 4.04 -15.78
CA VAL A 340 -15.91 3.71 -16.51
C VAL A 340 -14.90 4.85 -16.34
N ALA A 341 -13.79 4.56 -15.66
CA ALA A 341 -12.70 5.50 -15.45
C ALA A 341 -11.81 5.62 -16.71
N PHE A 342 -11.58 4.51 -17.39
CA PHE A 342 -10.73 4.46 -18.57
C PHE A 342 -11.31 3.52 -19.63
N GLU A 343 -11.18 3.91 -20.89
CA GLU A 343 -11.52 3.11 -22.07
C GLU A 343 -10.27 2.78 -22.85
N ILE A 344 -10.06 1.49 -23.12
CA ILE A 344 -8.94 0.99 -23.90
C ILE A 344 -9.50 0.35 -25.15
N PRO A 345 -9.18 0.85 -26.34
CA PRO A 345 -9.68 0.30 -27.60
C PRO A 345 -9.03 -1.03 -27.95
N SER A 346 -9.71 -1.85 -28.75
CA SER A 346 -9.11 -2.97 -29.44
C SER A 346 -8.22 -2.45 -30.56
N ASP A 347 -6.99 -2.96 -30.63
CA ASP A 347 -6.00 -2.55 -31.63
C ASP A 347 -5.19 -3.75 -32.11
N ARG A 348 -4.96 -3.83 -33.41
CA ARG A 348 -4.13 -4.89 -34.03
C ARG A 348 -2.66 -4.81 -33.58
N ALA A 349 -2.21 -3.65 -33.14
CA ALA A 349 -0.87 -3.48 -32.58
C ALA A 349 -0.64 -4.40 -31.35
N VAL A 350 -1.68 -4.71 -30.57
CA VAL A 350 -1.54 -5.54 -29.35
C VAL A 350 -1.06 -6.97 -29.68
N PRO A 351 -1.77 -7.80 -30.45
CA PRO A 351 -1.27 -9.14 -30.75
C PRO A 351 0.06 -9.13 -31.52
N VAL A 352 0.32 -8.13 -32.36
CA VAL A 352 1.61 -7.99 -33.06
C VAL A 352 2.73 -7.69 -32.04
N SER A 353 2.49 -6.81 -31.06
CA SER A 353 3.47 -6.47 -30.04
C SER A 353 3.79 -7.66 -29.13
N VAL A 354 2.78 -8.44 -28.74
CA VAL A 354 2.94 -9.66 -27.96
C VAL A 354 3.84 -10.67 -28.68
N ASN A 355 3.54 -10.97 -29.96
CA ASN A 355 4.32 -11.92 -30.74
C ASN A 355 5.77 -11.45 -31.02
N ARG A 356 6.05 -10.16 -30.90
CA ARG A 356 7.40 -9.58 -31.05
C ARG A 356 8.14 -9.39 -29.72
N GLY A 357 7.50 -9.66 -28.58
CA GLY A 357 8.06 -9.36 -27.27
C GLY A 357 8.37 -7.87 -27.06
N ASN A 358 7.63 -6.97 -27.72
CA ASN A 358 7.86 -5.53 -27.61
C ASN A 358 6.55 -4.81 -27.31
N PRO A 359 6.37 -4.22 -26.11
CA PRO A 359 5.13 -3.55 -25.72
C PRO A 359 4.68 -2.51 -26.75
N ALA A 360 3.38 -2.52 -27.09
CA ALA A 360 2.82 -1.60 -28.09
C ALA A 360 3.05 -0.12 -27.73
N VAL A 361 3.11 0.20 -26.45
CA VAL A 361 3.37 1.57 -25.95
C VAL A 361 4.79 2.07 -26.25
N LEU A 362 5.72 1.18 -26.54
CA LEU A 362 7.12 1.48 -26.93
C LEU A 362 7.32 1.50 -28.44
N GLY A 363 6.33 1.02 -29.19
CA GLY A 363 6.34 0.99 -30.66
C GLY A 363 5.83 2.29 -31.30
N ASP A 364 5.25 2.18 -32.51
CA ASP A 364 4.79 3.31 -33.29
C ASP A 364 3.75 4.18 -32.58
N ALA A 365 3.89 5.50 -32.72
CA ALA A 365 3.09 6.52 -32.07
C ALA A 365 1.59 6.56 -32.49
N GLY A 366 1.22 5.77 -33.52
CA GLY A 366 -0.14 5.75 -34.10
C GLY A 366 -1.14 4.79 -33.46
N SER A 367 -0.71 3.93 -32.53
CA SER A 367 -1.61 2.97 -31.88
C SER A 367 -2.58 3.65 -30.92
N GLU A 368 -3.89 3.49 -31.15
CA GLU A 368 -4.93 4.01 -30.24
C GLU A 368 -4.84 3.34 -28.87
N PHE A 369 -4.49 2.06 -28.81
CA PHE A 369 -4.23 1.34 -27.57
C PHE A 369 -3.06 1.97 -26.81
N ALA A 370 -1.94 2.22 -27.48
CA ALA A 370 -0.78 2.84 -26.83
C ALA A 370 -1.12 4.25 -26.29
N GLY A 371 -1.91 5.03 -27.02
CA GLY A 371 -2.41 6.32 -26.56
C GLY A 371 -3.30 6.21 -25.34
N ALA A 372 -4.18 5.20 -25.27
CA ALA A 372 -5.05 4.96 -24.11
C ALA A 372 -4.23 4.51 -22.87
N ILE A 373 -3.24 3.65 -23.05
CA ILE A 373 -2.34 3.23 -21.95
C ILE A 373 -1.53 4.41 -21.41
N LYS A 374 -1.04 5.30 -22.26
CA LYS A 374 -0.33 6.52 -21.80
C LYS A 374 -1.24 7.43 -20.97
N ARG A 375 -2.50 7.60 -21.37
CA ARG A 375 -3.48 8.35 -20.57
C ARG A 375 -3.78 7.66 -19.24
N LEU A 376 -3.92 6.34 -19.22
CA LEU A 376 -4.08 5.55 -17.99
C LEU A 376 -2.88 5.76 -17.05
N ALA A 377 -1.65 5.63 -17.55
CA ALA A 377 -0.43 5.84 -16.79
C ALA A 377 -0.36 7.25 -16.19
N GLN A 378 -0.68 8.29 -17.00
CA GLN A 378 -0.74 9.67 -16.51
C GLN A 378 -1.78 9.85 -15.40
N GLY A 379 -2.98 9.25 -15.55
CA GLY A 379 -4.04 9.32 -14.54
C GLY A 379 -3.66 8.67 -13.21
N LEU A 380 -2.74 7.70 -13.22
CA LEU A 380 -2.27 7.01 -12.00
C LEU A 380 -1.18 7.79 -11.25
N VAL A 381 -0.36 8.58 -11.94
CA VAL A 381 0.75 9.33 -11.32
C VAL A 381 0.43 10.80 -11.05
N THR A 382 -0.63 11.33 -11.63
CA THR A 382 -1.09 12.71 -11.39
C THR A 382 -2.04 12.72 -10.19
N PRO A 383 -1.86 13.60 -9.17
CA PRO A 383 -2.81 13.71 -8.06
C PRO A 383 -4.22 14.00 -8.58
N THR A 384 -5.21 13.21 -8.14
CA THR A 384 -6.62 13.42 -8.53
C THR A 384 -7.09 14.80 -8.06
N PRO A 385 -7.80 15.61 -8.90
CA PRO A 385 -8.24 16.98 -8.54
C PRO A 385 -9.05 17.08 -7.24
N ALA A 386 -9.64 16.01 -6.75
CA ALA A 386 -10.34 15.94 -5.47
C ALA A 386 -9.38 16.12 -4.26
N ALA A 387 -8.16 15.59 -4.33
CA ALA A 387 -7.14 15.77 -3.31
C ALA A 387 -6.58 17.22 -3.35
N ALA A 388 -6.45 17.81 -4.56
CA ALA A 388 -6.01 19.18 -4.74
C ALA A 388 -7.04 20.23 -4.25
N LYS A 389 -8.34 19.91 -4.30
CA LYS A 389 -9.40 20.80 -3.76
C LYS A 389 -9.45 20.80 -2.22
N LYS A 390 -9.11 19.70 -1.56
CA LYS A 390 -8.99 19.68 -0.08
C LYS A 390 -7.76 20.48 0.39
N ALA A 391 -6.64 20.40 -0.31
CA ALA A 391 -5.44 21.18 0.01
C ALA A 391 -5.63 22.69 -0.21
N LYS A 392 -6.33 23.10 -1.28
CA LYS A 392 -6.61 24.53 -1.53
C LYS A 392 -7.69 25.12 -0.62
N LYS A 393 -8.67 24.35 -0.12
CA LYS A 393 -9.65 24.85 0.85
C LYS A 393 -9.05 25.10 2.24
N GLY A 394 -8.02 24.35 2.63
CA GLY A 394 -7.28 24.60 3.88
C GLY A 394 -6.44 25.88 3.84
N LEU A 395 -5.90 26.26 2.68
CA LEU A 395 -5.02 27.44 2.54
C LEU A 395 -5.78 28.77 2.41
N PHE A 396 -7.06 28.76 1.99
CA PHE A 396 -7.86 30.00 1.80
C PHE A 396 -8.75 30.35 3.00
N SER A 397 -8.83 29.50 4.02
CA SER A 397 -9.57 29.77 5.25
C SER A 397 -8.76 30.58 6.29
N LEU A 398 -7.44 30.67 6.12
CA LEU A 398 -6.53 31.40 7.03
C LEU A 398 -6.24 32.85 6.58
N ALA A 399 -6.86 33.33 5.50
CA ALA A 399 -6.65 34.69 5.00
C ALA A 399 -7.88 35.63 5.17
N LYS A 400 -8.86 35.21 6.01
CA LYS A 400 -10.00 36.08 6.40
C LYS A 400 -10.37 35.79 7.87
N ALA A 401 -9.60 36.27 8.76
CA ALA A 401 -9.98 36.65 10.12
C ALA A 401 -9.00 37.72 10.62
#